data_fda2acf941407d6bf8111bac01e4a914
#
_entry.id   fda2acf941407d6bf8111bac01e4a914
#
_cell.length_a   1.000
_cell.length_b   1.000
_cell.length_c   1.000
_cell.angle_alpha   90.00
_cell.angle_beta   90.00
_cell.angle_gamma   90.00
#
_symmetry.space_group_name_H-M   'P 1'
#
loop_
_entity.id
_entity.type
_entity.pdbx_description
1 polymer ?
#
loop_
_entity_poly.entity_id
_entity_poly.type
_entity_poly.pdbx_seq_one_letter_code
_entity_poly.pdbx_strand_id
1 'polypeptide(L)'
;MALFQTLHFEDLALGMRATIRKAVENEDVIGFAELSGDHNPIHLSEHFARKTRFGGRIVHGLYTASLISGVIGMRLPGPGAVYISQTLNFRGPVKIGDVVDVSVEVIELTEKNRRVRLHCECRVGDRLVLDGEGVLSVPPTPKLKSPAA
;
A
#
# COMPACT_ATOMS: atom_id res chain seq x y z
N MET A 1 16.09 -16.51 -1.39
CA MET A 1 15.78 -15.22 -0.78
C MET A 1 14.30 -15.18 -0.41
N ALA A 2 13.96 -14.89 0.84
CA ALA A 2 12.56 -14.86 1.26
C ALA A 2 11.84 -13.70 0.55
N LEU A 3 10.64 -13.98 -0.01
CA LEU A 3 9.81 -12.99 -0.68
C LEU A 3 9.14 -12.03 0.31
N PHE A 4 9.19 -12.32 1.59
CA PHE A 4 8.54 -11.54 2.64
C PHE A 4 9.40 -11.52 3.90
N GLN A 5 9.14 -10.53 4.75
CA GLN A 5 9.74 -10.41 6.06
C GLN A 5 8.61 -10.36 7.11
N THR A 6 8.68 -11.23 8.10
CA THR A 6 7.73 -11.23 9.21
C THR A 6 8.33 -10.51 10.41
N LEU A 7 7.65 -9.47 10.85
CA LEU A 7 7.97 -8.77 12.08
C LEU A 7 6.80 -8.94 13.05
N HIS A 8 7.12 -9.28 14.29
CA HIS A 8 6.14 -9.33 15.37
C HIS A 8 6.05 -7.96 16.05
N PHE A 9 5.02 -7.76 16.87
CA PHE A 9 4.82 -6.44 17.48
C PHE A 9 6.05 -5.95 18.24
N GLU A 10 6.73 -6.84 18.97
CA GLU A 10 7.90 -6.51 19.78
C GLU A 10 9.14 -6.13 18.95
N ASP A 11 9.15 -6.48 17.66
CA ASP A 11 10.24 -6.12 16.74
C ASP A 11 10.07 -4.70 16.17
N LEU A 12 8.89 -4.11 16.32
CA LEU A 12 8.59 -2.80 15.72
C LEU A 12 9.16 -1.67 16.55
N ALA A 13 9.65 -0.64 15.87
CA ALA A 13 10.13 0.60 16.48
C ALA A 13 9.68 1.81 15.66
N LEU A 14 9.49 2.93 16.34
CA LEU A 14 9.19 4.21 15.68
C LEU A 14 10.27 4.54 14.66
N GLY A 15 9.85 5.01 13.48
CA GLY A 15 10.76 5.38 12.40
C GLY A 15 11.16 4.23 11.48
N MET A 16 10.82 2.97 11.81
CA MET A 16 11.00 1.86 10.86
C MET A 16 10.26 2.15 9.56
N ARG A 17 10.89 1.84 8.44
CA ARG A 17 10.40 2.18 7.11
C ARG A 17 10.60 1.04 6.14
N ALA A 18 9.65 0.87 5.23
CA ALA A 18 9.76 -0.03 4.09
C ALA A 18 9.28 0.67 2.83
N THR A 19 9.89 0.34 1.71
CA THR A 19 9.58 0.93 0.40
C THR A 19 9.53 -0.14 -0.67
N ILE A 20 8.68 0.09 -1.66
CA ILE A 20 8.68 -0.66 -2.92
C ILE A 20 8.59 0.32 -4.09
N ARG A 21 8.96 -0.16 -5.25
CA ARG A 21 8.82 0.57 -6.51
C ARG A 21 8.04 -0.28 -7.51
N LYS A 22 7.02 0.29 -8.14
CA LYS A 22 6.18 -0.39 -9.11
C LYS A 22 5.98 0.48 -10.35
N ALA A 23 6.42 -0.01 -11.50
CA ALA A 23 6.03 0.56 -12.79
C ALA A 23 4.59 0.15 -13.09
N VAL A 24 3.72 1.11 -13.38
CA VAL A 24 2.32 0.85 -13.68
C VAL A 24 2.17 0.56 -15.17
N GLU A 25 1.66 -0.61 -15.50
CA GLU A 25 1.47 -1.06 -16.86
C GLU A 25 -0.03 -1.09 -17.22
N ASN A 26 -0.32 -1.15 -18.52
CA ASN A 26 -1.69 -1.23 -19.00
C ASN A 26 -2.43 -2.46 -18.43
N GLU A 27 -1.74 -3.60 -18.32
CA GLU A 27 -2.27 -4.84 -17.77
C GLU A 27 -2.71 -4.69 -16.31
N ASP A 28 -2.02 -3.84 -15.55
CA ASP A 28 -2.38 -3.55 -14.16
C ASP A 28 -3.73 -2.82 -14.09
N VAL A 29 -3.94 -1.85 -14.97
CA VAL A 29 -5.19 -1.08 -15.05
C VAL A 29 -6.34 -1.98 -15.50
N ILE A 30 -6.14 -2.79 -16.53
CA ILE A 30 -7.15 -3.73 -17.01
C ILE A 30 -7.47 -4.76 -15.91
N GLY A 31 -6.46 -5.32 -15.27
CA GLY A 31 -6.63 -6.30 -14.19
C GLY A 31 -7.40 -5.73 -13.00
N PHE A 32 -7.07 -4.51 -12.61
CA PHE A 32 -7.78 -3.85 -11.51
C PHE A 32 -9.25 -3.55 -11.86
N ALA A 33 -9.53 -3.12 -13.10
CA ALA A 33 -10.89 -2.94 -13.57
C ALA A 33 -11.71 -4.24 -13.51
N GLU A 34 -11.11 -5.35 -13.92
CA GLU A 34 -11.75 -6.66 -13.85
C GLU A 34 -12.02 -7.11 -12.41
N LEU A 35 -11.03 -6.94 -11.51
CA LEU A 35 -11.16 -7.35 -10.12
C LEU A 35 -12.14 -6.48 -9.34
N SER A 36 -12.13 -5.18 -9.57
CA SER A 36 -12.96 -4.22 -8.81
C SER A 36 -14.33 -4.00 -9.40
N GLY A 37 -14.51 -4.28 -10.71
CA GLY A 37 -15.69 -3.89 -11.46
C GLY A 37 -15.71 -2.42 -11.89
N ASP A 38 -14.64 -1.67 -11.62
CA ASP A 38 -14.52 -0.26 -12.01
C ASP A 38 -14.02 -0.12 -13.44
N HIS A 39 -14.97 -0.16 -14.38
CA HIS A 39 -14.73 0.02 -15.80
C HIS A 39 -14.96 1.45 -16.27
N ASN A 40 -14.77 2.43 -15.39
CA ASN A 40 -14.91 3.85 -15.75
C ASN A 40 -14.01 4.17 -16.96
N PRO A 41 -14.56 4.72 -18.03
CA PRO A 41 -13.80 4.99 -19.26
C PRO A 41 -12.61 5.94 -19.08
N ILE A 42 -12.58 6.71 -18.01
CA ILE A 42 -11.39 7.54 -17.71
C ILE A 42 -10.12 6.69 -17.51
N HIS A 43 -10.28 5.42 -17.14
CA HIS A 43 -9.16 4.49 -16.97
C HIS A 43 -8.90 3.64 -18.22
N LEU A 44 -9.94 3.33 -18.99
CA LEU A 44 -9.89 2.32 -20.04
C LEU A 44 -9.95 2.87 -21.47
N SER A 45 -10.50 4.08 -21.68
CA SER A 45 -10.67 4.68 -23.00
C SER A 45 -9.80 5.93 -23.16
N GLU A 46 -8.78 5.83 -24.00
CA GLU A 46 -7.95 6.99 -24.34
C GLU A 46 -8.77 8.10 -25.00
N HIS A 47 -9.72 7.73 -25.88
CA HIS A 47 -10.60 8.68 -26.54
C HIS A 47 -11.44 9.49 -25.54
N PHE A 48 -12.00 8.81 -24.53
CA PHE A 48 -12.74 9.47 -23.44
C PHE A 48 -11.82 10.33 -22.58
N ALA A 49 -10.71 9.76 -22.14
CA ALA A 49 -9.81 10.39 -21.18
C ALA A 49 -9.15 11.66 -21.73
N ARG A 50 -8.85 11.71 -23.03
CA ARG A 50 -8.30 12.90 -23.70
C ARG A 50 -9.18 14.14 -23.58
N LYS A 51 -10.48 13.96 -23.45
CA LYS A 51 -11.46 15.05 -23.31
C LYS A 51 -11.58 15.55 -21.88
N THR A 52 -10.93 14.88 -20.93
CA THR A 52 -10.92 15.27 -19.53
C THR A 52 -9.73 16.21 -19.26
N ARG A 53 -9.75 16.86 -18.08
CA ARG A 53 -8.65 17.71 -17.63
C ARG A 53 -7.30 16.98 -17.55
N PHE A 54 -7.30 15.65 -17.55
CA PHE A 54 -6.09 14.84 -17.46
C PHE A 54 -5.40 14.63 -18.81
N GLY A 55 -6.09 14.85 -19.91
CA GLY A 55 -5.54 14.73 -21.25
C GLY A 55 -5.15 13.31 -21.69
N GLY A 56 -5.53 12.30 -20.95
CA GLY A 56 -5.23 10.90 -21.21
C GLY A 56 -5.69 10.02 -20.06
N ARG A 57 -5.58 8.70 -20.25
CA ARG A 57 -5.99 7.71 -19.24
C ARG A 57 -5.22 7.88 -17.94
N ILE A 58 -5.92 7.80 -16.82
CA ILE A 58 -5.34 7.78 -15.48
C ILE A 58 -5.55 6.42 -14.85
N VAL A 59 -4.66 6.06 -13.95
CA VAL A 59 -4.72 4.83 -13.16
C VAL A 59 -5.75 5.00 -12.05
N HIS A 60 -6.47 3.93 -11.71
CA HIS A 60 -7.40 3.95 -10.57
C HIS A 60 -6.65 4.36 -9.29
N GLY A 61 -7.19 5.33 -8.57
CA GLY A 61 -6.61 5.74 -7.29
C GLY A 61 -6.51 4.58 -6.30
N LEU A 62 -7.52 3.72 -6.26
CA LEU A 62 -7.52 2.54 -5.38
C LEU A 62 -6.54 1.45 -5.83
N TYR A 63 -6.16 1.38 -7.11
CA TYR A 63 -5.03 0.56 -7.52
C TYR A 63 -3.74 1.04 -6.86
N THR A 64 -3.46 2.33 -6.96
CA THR A 64 -2.28 2.92 -6.32
C THR A 64 -2.30 2.67 -4.81
N ALA A 65 -3.46 2.85 -4.17
CA ALA A 65 -3.64 2.54 -2.75
C ALA A 65 -3.37 1.05 -2.43
N SER A 66 -3.73 0.14 -3.34
CA SER A 66 -3.48 -1.30 -3.13
C SER A 66 -1.99 -1.64 -3.02
N LEU A 67 -1.12 -0.83 -3.58
CA LEU A 67 0.33 -1.02 -3.47
C LEU A 67 0.82 -0.81 -2.03
N ILE A 68 0.15 0.03 -1.26
CA ILE A 68 0.41 0.19 0.19
C ILE A 68 0.16 -1.14 0.90
N SER A 69 -0.94 -1.82 0.57
CA SER A 69 -1.25 -3.15 1.12
C SER A 69 -0.14 -4.15 0.83
N GLY A 70 0.45 -4.08 -0.36
CA GLY A 70 1.58 -4.94 -0.73
C GLY A 70 2.81 -4.73 0.16
N VAL A 71 3.17 -3.49 0.48
CA VAL A 71 4.28 -3.18 1.38
C VAL A 71 3.99 -3.69 2.79
N ILE A 72 2.78 -3.41 3.28
CA ILE A 72 2.36 -3.80 4.62
C ILE A 72 2.36 -5.32 4.77
N GLY A 73 1.77 -6.03 3.81
CA GLY A 73 1.62 -7.48 3.89
C GLY A 73 2.91 -8.27 3.69
N MET A 74 3.88 -7.71 2.99
CA MET A 74 5.10 -8.42 2.63
C MET A 74 6.34 -7.93 3.36
N ARG A 75 6.36 -6.69 3.87
CA ARG A 75 7.57 -6.04 4.38
C ARG A 75 7.44 -5.47 5.79
N LEU A 76 6.42 -4.65 6.05
CA LEU A 76 6.31 -3.93 7.32
C LEU A 76 4.82 -3.71 7.69
N PRO A 77 4.31 -4.42 8.67
CA PRO A 77 4.90 -5.44 9.53
C PRO A 77 5.14 -6.79 8.87
N GLY A 78 4.55 -7.04 7.69
CA GLY A 78 4.66 -8.30 6.99
C GLY A 78 3.56 -9.31 7.37
N PRO A 79 3.75 -10.61 7.02
CA PRO A 79 2.75 -11.64 7.22
C PRO A 79 2.18 -11.68 8.64
N GLY A 80 0.87 -11.81 8.74
CA GLY A 80 0.14 -11.86 10.02
C GLY A 80 -0.45 -10.52 10.46
N ALA A 81 -0.01 -9.40 9.89
CA ALA A 81 -0.61 -8.10 10.16
C ALA A 81 -2.00 -8.01 9.53
N VAL A 82 -2.96 -7.44 10.27
CA VAL A 82 -4.34 -7.31 9.82
C VAL A 82 -4.77 -5.85 9.87
N TYR A 83 -5.31 -5.34 8.77
CA TYR A 83 -5.83 -3.99 8.70
C TYR A 83 -6.99 -3.77 9.67
N ILE A 84 -6.94 -2.63 10.36
CA ILE A 84 -8.03 -2.11 11.15
C ILE A 84 -8.67 -0.92 10.43
N SER A 85 -7.84 0.00 9.92
CA SER A 85 -8.30 1.18 9.18
C SER A 85 -7.22 1.69 8.24
N GLN A 86 -7.64 2.43 7.23
CA GLN A 86 -6.76 3.12 6.30
C GLN A 86 -7.43 4.42 5.87
N THR A 87 -6.74 5.54 6.04
CA THR A 87 -7.14 6.79 5.42
C THR A 87 -6.39 6.98 4.11
N LEU A 88 -7.02 7.63 3.15
CA LEU A 88 -6.46 7.86 1.82
C LEU A 88 -6.80 9.28 1.37
N ASN A 89 -5.78 10.01 0.92
CA ASN A 89 -5.92 11.30 0.26
C ASN A 89 -5.29 11.20 -1.12
N PHE A 90 -6.08 11.38 -2.16
CA PHE A 90 -5.63 11.31 -3.55
C PHE A 90 -5.16 12.71 -3.96
N ARG A 91 -3.83 12.89 -4.08
CA ARG A 91 -3.18 14.19 -4.27
C ARG A 91 -2.93 14.52 -5.73
N GLY A 92 -2.83 13.52 -6.59
CA GLY A 92 -2.58 13.72 -8.01
C GLY A 92 -2.74 12.46 -8.83
N PRO A 93 -2.88 12.60 -10.16
CA PRO A 93 -3.07 11.46 -11.04
C PRO A 93 -1.80 10.64 -11.20
N VAL A 94 -1.99 9.34 -11.41
CA VAL A 94 -0.95 8.43 -11.89
C VAL A 94 -1.33 7.99 -13.29
N LYS A 95 -0.38 7.99 -14.20
CA LYS A 95 -0.58 7.57 -15.59
C LYS A 95 0.08 6.24 -15.86
N ILE A 96 -0.42 5.53 -16.86
CA ILE A 96 0.21 4.29 -17.34
C ILE A 96 1.64 4.63 -17.79
N GLY A 97 2.60 3.85 -17.33
CA GLY A 97 4.03 4.09 -17.56
C GLY A 97 4.73 4.84 -16.41
N ASP A 98 3.97 5.43 -15.49
CA ASP A 98 4.57 6.03 -14.31
C ASP A 98 5.16 4.96 -13.38
N VAL A 99 6.24 5.33 -12.71
CA VAL A 99 6.85 4.50 -11.67
C VAL A 99 6.44 5.06 -10.32
N VAL A 100 5.75 4.25 -9.54
CA VAL A 100 5.25 4.63 -8.21
C VAL A 100 6.21 4.13 -7.14
N ASP A 101 6.73 5.04 -6.34
CA ASP A 101 7.47 4.73 -5.13
C ASP A 101 6.51 4.76 -3.94
N VAL A 102 6.39 3.63 -3.25
CA VAL A 102 5.48 3.47 -2.11
C VAL A 102 6.31 3.31 -0.85
N SER A 103 5.99 4.07 0.18
CA SER A 103 6.65 3.96 1.48
C SER A 103 5.65 3.90 2.62
N VAL A 104 5.99 3.12 3.63
CA VAL A 104 5.29 3.09 4.92
C VAL A 104 6.30 3.29 6.04
N GLU A 105 5.90 4.00 7.07
CA GLU A 105 6.75 4.32 8.22
C GLU A 105 5.96 4.16 9.52
N VAL A 106 6.56 3.52 10.52
CA VAL A 106 5.95 3.37 11.84
C VAL A 106 5.98 4.72 12.56
N ILE A 107 4.81 5.27 12.87
CA ILE A 107 4.67 6.55 13.56
C ILE A 107 4.07 6.44 14.96
N GLU A 108 3.43 5.33 15.30
CA GLU A 108 2.84 5.10 16.62
C GLU A 108 2.75 3.62 16.90
N LEU A 109 3.06 3.24 18.13
CA LEU A 109 2.92 1.88 18.64
C LEU A 109 2.10 1.91 19.91
N THR A 110 1.06 1.09 19.97
CA THR A 110 0.17 0.97 21.13
C THR A 110 0.18 -0.49 21.60
N GLU A 111 0.72 -0.75 22.78
CA GLU A 111 0.84 -2.10 23.34
C GLU A 111 -0.53 -2.75 23.55
N LYS A 112 -1.51 -1.97 23.99
CA LYS A 112 -2.88 -2.46 24.12
C LYS A 112 -3.38 -2.90 22.73
N ASN A 113 -3.72 -4.17 22.61
CA ASN A 113 -4.18 -4.80 21.38
C ASN A 113 -3.13 -4.82 20.25
N ARG A 114 -1.86 -4.52 20.54
CA ARG A 114 -0.73 -4.55 19.60
C ARG A 114 -1.06 -3.83 18.29
N ARG A 115 -1.33 -2.54 18.40
CA ARG A 115 -1.64 -1.67 17.25
C ARG A 115 -0.41 -0.92 16.79
N VAL A 116 -0.24 -0.86 15.48
CA VAL A 116 0.76 0.00 14.82
C VAL A 116 0.03 0.97 13.91
N ARG A 117 0.46 2.24 13.94
CA ARG A 117 0.03 3.25 12.98
C ARG A 117 1.18 3.52 12.03
N LEU A 118 0.88 3.45 10.75
CA LEU A 118 1.84 3.67 9.68
C LEU A 118 1.46 4.93 8.90
N HIS A 119 2.43 5.81 8.65
CA HIS A 119 2.30 6.85 7.64
C HIS A 119 2.63 6.24 6.27
N CYS A 120 1.74 6.45 5.30
CA CYS A 120 1.85 5.86 3.97
C CYS A 120 1.93 6.95 2.91
N GLU A 121 2.85 6.81 1.97
CA GLU A 121 2.99 7.71 0.83
C GLU A 121 3.20 6.95 -0.47
N CYS A 122 2.61 7.46 -1.54
CA CYS A 122 2.92 7.06 -2.91
C CYS A 122 3.38 8.30 -3.69
N ARG A 123 4.51 8.18 -4.39
CA ARG A 123 5.09 9.26 -5.17
C ARG A 123 5.41 8.80 -6.59
N VAL A 124 5.30 9.72 -7.53
CA VAL A 124 5.83 9.60 -8.89
C VAL A 124 6.90 10.68 -9.03
N GLY A 125 8.19 10.27 -8.99
CA GLY A 125 9.28 11.23 -8.85
C GLY A 125 9.13 12.03 -7.55
N ASP A 126 9.17 13.35 -7.66
CA ASP A 126 9.01 14.25 -6.51
C ASP A 126 7.55 14.57 -6.20
N ARG A 127 6.63 14.11 -7.03
CA ARG A 127 5.20 14.42 -6.89
C ARG A 127 4.50 13.43 -5.97
N LEU A 128 3.94 13.93 -4.87
CA LEU A 128 3.09 13.14 -3.98
C LEU A 128 1.74 12.90 -4.68
N VAL A 129 1.40 11.64 -4.90
CA VAL A 129 0.14 11.26 -5.58
C VAL A 129 -0.91 10.70 -4.62
N LEU A 130 -0.46 10.16 -3.49
CA LEU A 130 -1.35 9.61 -2.47
C LEU A 130 -0.64 9.62 -1.12
N ASP A 131 -1.37 9.96 -0.06
CA ASP A 131 -0.92 9.78 1.31
C ASP A 131 -2.06 9.30 2.21
N GLY A 132 -1.71 8.90 3.40
CA GLY A 132 -2.67 8.49 4.41
C GLY A 132 -2.00 7.74 5.55
N GLU A 133 -2.83 7.22 6.45
CA GLU A 133 -2.37 6.46 7.60
C GLU A 133 -3.12 5.14 7.70
N GLY A 134 -2.36 4.07 7.94
CA GLY A 134 -2.89 2.75 8.21
C GLY A 134 -2.76 2.38 9.68
N VAL A 135 -3.77 1.75 10.23
CA VAL A 135 -3.73 1.14 11.56
C VAL A 135 -3.88 -0.36 11.40
N LEU A 136 -2.96 -1.11 11.98
CA LEU A 136 -2.93 -2.57 11.89
C LEU A 136 -2.82 -3.20 13.26
N SER A 137 -3.36 -4.41 13.37
CA SER A 137 -3.10 -5.32 14.47
C SER A 137 -1.93 -6.23 14.08
N VAL A 138 -0.95 -6.36 14.95
CA VAL A 138 0.25 -7.15 14.67
C VAL A 138 0.37 -8.26 15.72
N PRO A 139 0.60 -9.53 15.30
CA PRO A 139 0.72 -10.61 16.26
C PRO A 139 1.94 -10.44 17.15
N PRO A 140 1.87 -10.94 18.40
CA PRO A 140 3.02 -10.95 19.29
C PRO A 140 4.03 -12.01 18.84
N THR A 141 5.27 -11.89 19.33
CA THR A 141 6.26 -12.95 19.20
C THR A 141 5.70 -14.24 19.78
N PRO A 142 5.73 -15.38 19.04
CA PRO A 142 5.25 -16.65 19.55
C PRO A 142 6.01 -17.04 20.84
N LYS A 143 5.26 -17.48 21.86
CA LYS A 143 5.87 -18.07 23.05
C LYS A 143 6.46 -19.43 22.67
N LEU A 144 7.70 -19.68 23.09
CA LEU A 144 8.27 -21.00 22.97
C LEU A 144 7.41 -21.98 23.80
N LYS A 145 6.94 -23.07 23.18
CA LYS A 145 6.29 -24.14 23.92
C LYS A 145 7.36 -24.75 24.82
N SER A 146 7.11 -24.79 26.13
CA SER A 146 7.94 -25.57 27.02
C SER A 146 7.98 -27.01 26.51
N PRO A 147 9.15 -27.66 26.47
CA PRO A 147 9.18 -29.08 26.12
C PRO A 147 8.28 -29.83 27.08
N ALA A 148 7.43 -30.71 26.52
CA ALA A 148 6.59 -31.57 27.34
C ALA A 148 7.47 -32.33 28.31
N ALA A 149 7.13 -32.22 29.61
CA ALA A 149 7.84 -32.94 30.64
C ALA A 149 7.59 -34.45 30.49
#